data_7842a45ce399438215c16976f9935d7c
#
_entry.id   7842a45ce399438215c16976f9935d7c
#
_cell.length_a   1.000
_cell.length_b   1.000
_cell.length_c   1.000
_cell.angle_alpha   90.00
_cell.angle_beta   90.00
_cell.angle_gamma   90.00
#
_symmetry.space_group_name_H-M   'P 1'
#
loop_
_entity.id
_entity.type
_entity.pdbx_description
1 polymer ?
#
loop_
_entity_poly.entity_id
_entity_poly.type
_entity_poly.pdbx_seq_one_letter_code
_entity_poly.pdbx_strand_id
1 'polypeptide(L)'
;MKTGAVALLLSAGLLVGGLPATGFVGLSSTPACAAPVEEPSGYRMDKYRGPVPPTLQGARVVTTAELEVLWRSGAAVLLDVMPQQQKPADLPAGTVWRDPTRKDIPGSLWLANVGYGALTPEAVAYFRQSLEKVSQGAKDKPLVFYCMTDCWMSWNAAKRAIEWGYGTVLWYPPGADGWEKAKLPLAENRPYGMEN
;
A
#
# COMPACT_ATOMS: atom_id res chain seq x y z
N MET A 1 53.89 -0.68 72.26
CA MET A 1 53.54 -1.33 73.59
C MET A 1 52.34 -2.24 73.32
N LYS A 2 52.52 -3.52 73.72
CA LYS A 2 51.51 -4.59 73.95
C LYS A 2 50.78 -5.14 72.74
N THR A 3 51.23 -6.24 72.18
CA THR A 3 51.11 -7.67 72.55
C THR A 3 49.72 -8.27 72.46
N GLY A 4 49.60 -9.28 71.67
CA GLY A 4 49.00 -10.55 71.92
C GLY A 4 47.78 -10.78 71.00
N ALA A 5 47.46 -11.90 70.57
CA ALA A 5 47.91 -13.26 70.71
C ALA A 5 47.25 -14.09 69.58
N VAL A 6 47.93 -15.14 69.26
CA VAL A 6 47.53 -16.23 68.35
C VAL A 6 46.31 -16.97 68.85
N ALA A 7 45.40 -17.34 67.96
CA ALA A 7 44.56 -18.49 68.13
C ALA A 7 44.35 -19.19 66.78
N LEU A 8 44.93 -20.37 66.74
CA LEU A 8 44.79 -21.40 65.71
C LEU A 8 43.55 -22.23 66.01
N LEU A 9 42.63 -22.37 65.09
CA LEU A 9 41.66 -23.45 65.15
C LEU A 9 41.40 -24.03 63.75
N LEU A 10 41.80 -25.30 63.64
CA LEU A 10 41.41 -26.22 62.57
C LEU A 10 39.92 -26.46 62.60
N SER A 11 39.31 -26.61 61.41
CA SER A 11 38.49 -27.79 61.15
C SER A 11 37.72 -27.71 59.84
N ALA A 12 37.79 -28.83 59.18
CA ALA A 12 36.75 -29.53 58.43
C ALA A 12 36.34 -28.96 57.05
N GLY A 13 36.81 -29.70 56.08
CA GLY A 13 36.31 -29.61 54.70
C GLY A 13 34.86 -30.07 54.58
N LEU A 14 34.16 -29.37 53.71
CA LEU A 14 32.90 -29.84 53.15
C LEU A 14 33.02 -29.76 51.63
N LEU A 15 33.13 -30.92 51.00
CA LEU A 15 32.98 -31.14 49.57
C LEU A 15 31.51 -30.93 49.24
N VAL A 16 31.22 -29.76 48.58
CA VAL A 16 29.93 -29.55 47.93
C VAL A 16 30.13 -29.77 46.43
N GLY A 17 29.55 -30.84 45.94
CA GLY A 17 29.56 -31.21 44.55
C GLY A 17 28.90 -30.15 43.67
N GLY A 18 29.68 -29.61 42.72
CA GLY A 18 29.16 -28.69 41.72
C GLY A 18 28.31 -29.45 40.69
N LEU A 19 27.03 -29.09 40.65
CA LEU A 19 26.17 -29.46 39.51
C LEU A 19 26.58 -28.62 38.30
N PRO A 20 26.73 -29.22 37.12
CA PRO A 20 26.95 -28.43 35.89
C PRO A 20 25.68 -27.65 35.57
N ALA A 21 25.78 -26.31 35.54
CA ALA A 21 24.76 -25.44 35.00
C ALA A 21 24.68 -25.69 33.49
N THR A 22 23.68 -26.46 33.05
CA THR A 22 23.30 -26.55 31.65
C THR A 22 22.79 -25.17 31.21
N GLY A 23 23.66 -24.41 30.53
CA GLY A 23 23.32 -23.17 29.91
C GLY A 23 22.26 -23.40 28.80
N PHE A 24 21.04 -22.98 29.03
CA PHE A 24 20.01 -22.85 27.99
C PHE A 24 20.49 -21.75 27.03
N VAL A 25 21.04 -22.16 25.89
CA VAL A 25 21.27 -21.23 24.75
C VAL A 25 19.89 -20.94 24.18
N GLY A 26 19.28 -19.82 24.61
CA GLY A 26 18.07 -19.31 24.03
C GLY A 26 18.34 -18.94 22.57
N LEU A 27 17.82 -19.75 21.66
CA LEU A 27 17.74 -19.38 20.22
C LEU A 27 16.79 -18.20 20.12
N SER A 28 17.33 -16.96 20.12
CA SER A 28 16.60 -15.78 19.74
C SER A 28 16.25 -15.90 18.26
N SER A 29 15.04 -16.33 17.95
CA SER A 29 14.48 -16.24 16.60
C SER A 29 14.24 -14.77 16.29
N THR A 30 15.16 -14.12 15.61
CA THR A 30 14.91 -12.86 14.92
C THR A 30 13.76 -13.07 13.95
N PRO A 31 12.69 -12.23 13.98
CA PRO A 31 11.64 -12.33 12.97
C PRO A 31 12.29 -12.11 11.59
N ALA A 32 12.18 -13.09 10.72
CA ALA A 32 12.61 -12.95 9.33
C ALA A 32 11.78 -11.82 8.72
N CYS A 33 12.43 -10.70 8.40
CA CYS A 33 11.82 -9.66 7.61
C CYS A 33 11.48 -10.28 6.25
N ALA A 34 10.20 -10.33 5.88
CA ALA A 34 9.80 -10.85 4.57
C ALA A 34 10.55 -10.06 3.49
N ALA A 35 11.10 -10.79 2.51
CA ALA A 35 11.77 -10.15 1.39
C ALA A 35 10.81 -9.19 0.68
N PRO A 36 11.27 -8.01 0.26
CA PRO A 36 10.43 -7.09 -0.48
C PRO A 36 9.90 -7.73 -1.77
N VAL A 37 8.65 -7.41 -2.11
CA VAL A 37 8.04 -7.88 -3.35
C VAL A 37 8.76 -7.22 -4.52
N GLU A 38 9.22 -8.02 -5.48
CA GLU A 38 9.87 -7.52 -6.69
C GLU A 38 8.84 -6.97 -7.69
N GLU A 39 9.27 -5.98 -8.49
CA GLU A 39 8.46 -5.48 -9.60
C GLU A 39 8.39 -6.52 -10.72
N PRO A 40 7.18 -6.97 -11.12
CA PRO A 40 7.05 -7.85 -12.27
C PRO A 40 7.31 -7.09 -13.58
N SER A 41 7.80 -7.79 -14.60
CA SER A 41 8.00 -7.23 -15.93
C SER A 41 6.67 -6.83 -16.61
N GLY A 42 5.58 -7.55 -16.30
CA GLY A 42 4.23 -7.30 -16.80
C GLY A 42 3.31 -6.69 -15.75
N TYR A 43 2.00 -6.86 -15.96
CA TYR A 43 0.98 -6.48 -15.01
C TYR A 43 0.69 -7.60 -14.03
N ARG A 44 0.25 -7.25 -12.83
CA ARG A 44 -0.37 -8.20 -11.91
C ARG A 44 -1.71 -8.64 -12.48
N MET A 45 -1.90 -9.95 -12.69
CA MET A 45 -3.05 -10.49 -13.42
C MET A 45 -4.14 -11.04 -12.50
N ASP A 46 -3.79 -11.37 -11.25
CA ASP A 46 -4.67 -11.96 -10.25
C ASP A 46 -4.30 -11.50 -8.84
N LYS A 47 -5.05 -11.94 -7.82
CA LYS A 47 -4.75 -11.66 -6.40
C LYS A 47 -4.35 -10.21 -6.17
N TYR A 48 -5.19 -9.30 -6.65
CA TYR A 48 -4.93 -7.86 -6.62
C TYR A 48 -4.83 -7.26 -5.21
N ARG A 49 -5.19 -8.05 -4.18
CA ARG A 49 -5.00 -7.70 -2.77
C ARG A 49 -3.83 -8.48 -2.21
N GLY A 50 -2.84 -7.79 -1.69
CA GLY A 50 -1.63 -8.35 -1.11
C GLY A 50 -0.44 -7.40 -1.22
N PRO A 51 0.69 -7.73 -0.58
CA PRO A 51 1.88 -6.87 -0.60
C PRO A 51 2.25 -6.44 -2.01
N VAL A 52 2.54 -5.16 -2.17
CA VAL A 52 2.97 -4.56 -3.44
C VAL A 52 4.48 -4.28 -3.40
N PRO A 53 5.16 -4.13 -4.56
CA PRO A 53 6.53 -3.66 -4.62
C PRO A 53 6.69 -2.32 -3.89
N PRO A 54 7.86 -2.02 -3.33
CA PRO A 54 8.13 -0.71 -2.74
C PRO A 54 8.30 0.40 -3.78
N THR A 55 8.45 0.01 -5.06
CA THR A 55 8.74 0.90 -6.19
C THR A 55 7.84 0.61 -7.38
N LEU A 56 7.85 1.50 -8.34
CA LEU A 56 7.31 1.33 -9.68
C LEU A 56 8.23 2.08 -10.65
N GLN A 57 8.91 1.34 -11.51
CA GLN A 57 9.82 1.92 -12.49
C GLN A 57 9.12 2.98 -13.35
N GLY A 58 9.70 4.19 -13.37
CA GLY A 58 9.14 5.33 -14.10
C GLY A 58 8.11 6.15 -13.30
N ALA A 59 7.72 5.73 -12.12
CA ALA A 59 6.90 6.53 -11.20
C ALA A 59 7.69 7.02 -10.00
N ARG A 60 7.28 8.15 -9.44
CA ARG A 60 7.70 8.57 -8.11
C ARG A 60 6.70 8.04 -7.08
N VAL A 61 7.19 7.22 -6.15
CA VAL A 61 6.38 6.80 -4.99
C VAL A 61 6.28 7.97 -4.02
N VAL A 62 5.07 8.26 -3.54
CA VAL A 62 4.80 9.37 -2.63
C VAL A 62 4.29 8.88 -1.29
N THR A 63 4.73 9.56 -0.24
CA THR A 63 4.24 9.37 1.12
C THR A 63 2.91 10.12 1.34
N THR A 64 2.22 9.83 2.44
CA THR A 64 0.99 10.55 2.80
C THR A 64 1.23 12.05 2.97
N ALA A 65 2.34 12.44 3.60
CA ALA A 65 2.68 13.85 3.81
C ALA A 65 2.95 14.58 2.48
N GLU A 66 3.67 13.96 1.54
CA GLU A 66 3.90 14.52 0.21
C GLU A 66 2.59 14.63 -0.58
N LEU A 67 1.73 13.60 -0.51
CA LEU A 67 0.43 13.64 -1.18
C LEU A 67 -0.46 14.73 -0.61
N GLU A 68 -0.45 14.95 0.72
CA GLU A 68 -1.21 16.04 1.35
C GLU A 68 -0.80 17.41 0.80
N VAL A 69 0.50 17.64 0.62
CA VAL A 69 0.99 18.89 0.01
C VAL A 69 0.48 19.05 -1.43
N LEU A 70 0.58 17.99 -2.23
CA LEU A 70 0.07 17.99 -3.62
C LEU A 70 -1.43 18.23 -3.68
N TRP A 71 -2.18 17.58 -2.80
CA TRP A 71 -3.64 17.73 -2.71
C TRP A 71 -4.05 19.14 -2.32
N ARG A 72 -3.46 19.71 -1.27
CA ARG A 72 -3.78 21.06 -0.80
C ARG A 72 -3.43 22.13 -1.83
N SER A 73 -2.38 21.96 -2.59
CA SER A 73 -1.92 22.89 -3.62
C SER A 73 -2.64 22.70 -4.97
N GLY A 74 -3.37 21.62 -5.17
CA GLY A 74 -3.95 21.28 -6.48
C GLY A 74 -2.90 21.02 -7.57
N ALA A 75 -1.66 20.71 -7.18
CA ALA A 75 -0.54 20.53 -8.11
C ALA A 75 -0.58 19.23 -8.90
N ALA A 76 -1.45 18.30 -8.56
CA ALA A 76 -1.57 17.01 -9.22
C ALA A 76 -3.04 16.60 -9.37
N VAL A 77 -3.35 15.80 -10.38
CA VAL A 77 -4.64 15.13 -10.52
C VAL A 77 -4.59 13.82 -9.74
N LEU A 78 -5.51 13.63 -8.81
CA LEU A 78 -5.62 12.43 -8.01
C LEU A 78 -6.58 11.45 -8.69
N LEU A 79 -6.13 10.22 -8.90
CA LEU A 79 -6.85 9.18 -9.64
C LEU A 79 -7.03 7.97 -8.73
N ASP A 80 -8.22 7.79 -8.20
CA ASP A 80 -8.62 6.55 -7.53
C ASP A 80 -8.95 5.51 -8.59
N VAL A 81 -8.32 4.35 -8.51
CA VAL A 81 -8.54 3.25 -9.46
C VAL A 81 -9.15 2.03 -8.78
N MET A 82 -9.81 2.23 -7.65
CA MET A 82 -10.55 1.17 -6.97
C MET A 82 -11.57 0.55 -7.91
N PRO A 83 -11.68 -0.78 -8.00
CA PRO A 83 -12.72 -1.40 -8.81
C PRO A 83 -14.11 -1.10 -8.26
N GLN A 84 -15.05 -0.85 -9.15
CA GLN A 84 -16.47 -0.77 -8.82
C GLN A 84 -17.00 -2.18 -8.58
N GLN A 85 -17.73 -2.36 -7.49
CA GLN A 85 -18.39 -3.62 -7.21
C GLN A 85 -19.49 -3.86 -8.26
N GLN A 86 -19.40 -4.99 -8.94
CA GLN A 86 -20.40 -5.36 -9.94
C GLN A 86 -21.67 -5.87 -9.26
N LYS A 87 -22.82 -5.61 -9.90
CA LYS A 87 -24.09 -6.22 -9.48
C LYS A 87 -23.97 -7.74 -9.57
N PRO A 88 -24.24 -8.51 -8.49
CA PRO A 88 -24.27 -9.96 -8.56
C PRO A 88 -25.29 -10.46 -9.59
N ALA A 89 -24.88 -11.44 -10.41
CA ALA A 89 -25.74 -11.97 -11.48
C ALA A 89 -26.92 -12.82 -10.94
N ASP A 90 -26.81 -13.30 -9.72
CA ASP A 90 -27.72 -14.20 -9.03
C ASP A 90 -28.70 -13.51 -8.06
N LEU A 91 -28.84 -12.19 -8.17
CA LEU A 91 -29.78 -11.45 -7.32
C LEU A 91 -31.22 -11.92 -7.58
N PRO A 92 -32.03 -12.15 -6.52
CA PRO A 92 -33.42 -12.50 -6.66
C PRO A 92 -34.20 -11.48 -7.51
N ALA A 93 -35.18 -11.96 -8.28
CA ALA A 93 -36.03 -11.08 -9.08
C ALA A 93 -36.72 -10.02 -8.20
N GLY A 94 -36.70 -8.76 -8.63
CA GLY A 94 -37.25 -7.64 -7.88
C GLY A 94 -36.29 -7.01 -6.85
N THR A 95 -35.08 -7.55 -6.65
CA THR A 95 -34.07 -6.91 -5.78
C THR A 95 -33.55 -5.64 -6.44
N VAL A 96 -33.68 -4.53 -5.71
CA VAL A 96 -33.09 -3.24 -6.14
C VAL A 96 -31.60 -3.27 -5.76
N TRP A 97 -30.73 -3.32 -6.75
CA TRP A 97 -29.30 -3.11 -6.56
C TRP A 97 -29.00 -1.63 -6.49
N ARG A 98 -28.20 -1.24 -5.52
CA ARG A 98 -27.60 0.10 -5.45
C ARG A 98 -26.09 -0.07 -5.43
N ASP A 99 -25.41 0.61 -6.35
CA ASP A 99 -23.96 0.61 -6.35
C ASP A 99 -23.43 1.16 -5.02
N PRO A 100 -22.48 0.45 -4.38
CA PRO A 100 -21.85 0.96 -3.16
C PRO A 100 -21.19 2.31 -3.42
N THR A 101 -21.35 3.24 -2.50
CA THR A 101 -20.62 4.50 -2.53
C THR A 101 -19.13 4.27 -2.29
N ARG A 102 -18.29 4.99 -3.02
CA ARG A 102 -16.86 5.05 -2.77
C ARG A 102 -16.55 6.29 -1.92
N LYS A 103 -15.75 6.10 -0.86
CA LYS A 103 -15.14 7.21 -0.14
C LYS A 103 -13.67 7.25 -0.49
N ASP A 104 -13.21 8.38 -0.99
CA ASP A 104 -11.84 8.59 -1.42
C ASP A 104 -11.31 9.98 -1.05
N ILE A 105 -10.09 10.31 -1.49
CA ILE A 105 -9.46 11.60 -1.22
C ILE A 105 -10.27 12.69 -1.92
N PRO A 106 -10.71 13.75 -1.22
CA PRO A 106 -11.57 14.77 -1.83
C PRO A 106 -10.96 15.40 -3.08
N GLY A 107 -11.76 15.53 -4.13
CA GLY A 107 -11.32 16.05 -5.43
C GLY A 107 -10.64 15.03 -6.33
N SER A 108 -10.54 13.77 -5.92
CA SER A 108 -10.10 12.69 -6.78
C SER A 108 -11.13 12.38 -7.87
N LEU A 109 -10.64 11.84 -8.97
CA LEU A 109 -11.48 11.25 -10.02
C LEU A 109 -11.41 9.73 -9.88
N TRP A 110 -12.56 9.08 -9.69
CA TRP A 110 -12.61 7.64 -9.56
C TRP A 110 -12.70 6.97 -10.94
N LEU A 111 -11.56 6.52 -11.45
CA LEU A 111 -11.45 5.73 -12.69
C LEU A 111 -11.66 4.25 -12.36
N ALA A 112 -12.92 3.85 -12.23
CA ALA A 112 -13.25 2.50 -11.83
C ALA A 112 -12.75 1.45 -12.84
N ASN A 113 -12.28 0.30 -12.33
CA ASN A 113 -11.93 -0.90 -13.10
C ASN A 113 -10.71 -0.79 -14.05
N VAL A 114 -9.98 0.34 -14.08
CA VAL A 114 -8.83 0.52 -15.00
C VAL A 114 -7.54 -0.15 -14.52
N GLY A 115 -7.50 -0.64 -13.28
CA GLY A 115 -6.30 -1.23 -12.67
C GLY A 115 -6.16 -2.74 -12.87
N TYR A 116 -7.07 -3.41 -13.53
CA TYR A 116 -6.93 -4.83 -13.83
C TYR A 116 -5.72 -5.09 -14.74
N GLY A 117 -5.08 -6.25 -14.59
CA GLY A 117 -3.93 -6.64 -15.42
C GLY A 117 -4.32 -6.78 -16.90
N ALA A 118 -5.43 -7.48 -17.17
CA ALA A 118 -6.06 -7.50 -18.48
C ALA A 118 -7.23 -6.52 -18.51
N LEU A 119 -7.27 -5.65 -19.52
CA LEU A 119 -8.38 -4.74 -19.77
C LEU A 119 -9.04 -5.11 -21.10
N THR A 120 -10.36 -4.98 -21.18
CA THR A 120 -11.08 -5.04 -22.46
C THR A 120 -10.72 -3.81 -23.31
N PRO A 121 -10.94 -3.88 -24.65
CA PRO A 121 -10.73 -2.71 -25.52
C PRO A 121 -11.49 -1.46 -25.04
N GLU A 122 -12.70 -1.63 -24.54
CA GLU A 122 -13.56 -0.54 -24.02
C GLU A 122 -12.95 0.08 -22.76
N ALA A 123 -12.45 -0.75 -21.83
CA ALA A 123 -11.78 -0.27 -20.61
C ALA A 123 -10.48 0.46 -20.94
N VAL A 124 -9.71 -0.02 -21.93
CA VAL A 124 -8.53 0.68 -22.45
C VAL A 124 -8.91 2.03 -23.04
N ALA A 125 -9.95 2.07 -23.88
CA ALA A 125 -10.43 3.31 -24.50
C ALA A 125 -10.90 4.32 -23.44
N TYR A 126 -11.73 3.87 -22.48
CA TYR A 126 -12.18 4.68 -21.35
C TYR A 126 -11.00 5.25 -20.57
N PHE A 127 -10.01 4.43 -20.22
CA PHE A 127 -8.87 4.88 -19.44
C PHE A 127 -8.02 5.90 -20.20
N ARG A 128 -7.73 5.66 -21.49
CA ARG A 128 -7.00 6.59 -22.33
C ARG A 128 -7.71 7.93 -22.46
N GLN A 129 -9.00 7.91 -22.76
CA GLN A 129 -9.81 9.12 -22.91
C GLN A 129 -9.90 9.90 -21.58
N SER A 130 -10.04 9.20 -20.46
CA SER A 130 -10.06 9.81 -19.14
C SER A 130 -8.74 10.51 -18.84
N LEU A 131 -7.59 9.85 -19.07
CA LEU A 131 -6.29 10.46 -18.86
C LEU A 131 -6.06 11.67 -19.77
N GLU A 132 -6.42 11.56 -21.05
CA GLU A 132 -6.32 12.66 -22.00
C GLU A 132 -7.13 13.89 -21.56
N LYS A 133 -8.37 13.66 -21.13
CA LYS A 133 -9.27 14.72 -20.66
C LYS A 133 -8.75 15.41 -19.40
N VAL A 134 -8.30 14.63 -18.39
CA VAL A 134 -7.87 15.18 -17.11
C VAL A 134 -6.48 15.82 -17.17
N SER A 135 -5.64 15.37 -18.07
CA SER A 135 -4.33 15.98 -18.36
C SER A 135 -4.44 17.15 -19.35
N GLN A 136 -5.57 17.32 -20.01
CA GLN A 136 -5.76 18.28 -21.12
C GLN A 136 -4.74 18.05 -22.25
N GLY A 137 -4.40 16.78 -22.50
CA GLY A 137 -3.41 16.37 -23.49
C GLY A 137 -1.95 16.49 -23.03
N ALA A 138 -1.66 17.10 -21.90
CA ALA A 138 -0.31 17.31 -21.40
C ALA A 138 0.24 16.02 -20.78
N LYS A 139 1.28 15.45 -21.38
CA LYS A 139 1.92 14.21 -20.91
C LYS A 139 2.81 14.40 -19.66
N ASP A 140 3.15 15.61 -19.34
CA ASP A 140 3.91 16.03 -18.15
C ASP A 140 3.02 16.44 -16.96
N LYS A 141 1.70 16.45 -17.13
CA LYS A 141 0.76 16.72 -16.03
C LYS A 141 0.96 15.72 -14.89
N PRO A 142 1.18 16.19 -13.64
CA PRO A 142 1.32 15.27 -12.51
C PRO A 142 0.04 14.47 -12.25
N LEU A 143 0.13 13.13 -12.35
CA LEU A 143 -0.95 12.20 -12.14
C LEU A 143 -0.61 11.29 -10.95
N VAL A 144 -1.42 11.30 -9.90
CA VAL A 144 -1.26 10.43 -8.73
C VAL A 144 -2.23 9.27 -8.81
N PHE A 145 -1.72 8.05 -8.91
CA PHE A 145 -2.52 6.84 -8.88
C PHE A 145 -2.56 6.24 -7.48
N TYR A 146 -3.74 5.90 -7.02
CA TYR A 146 -3.93 5.22 -5.76
C TYR A 146 -5.19 4.33 -5.78
N CYS A 147 -5.35 3.51 -4.75
CA CYS A 147 -6.51 2.64 -4.53
C CYS A 147 -6.75 2.53 -3.02
N MET A 148 -6.35 1.45 -2.42
CA MET A 148 -6.26 1.21 -0.98
C MET A 148 -4.92 0.54 -0.67
N THR A 149 -4.57 0.37 0.60
CA THR A 149 -3.34 -0.33 1.01
C THR A 149 -3.31 -1.74 0.42
N ASP A 150 -2.12 -2.22 0.04
CA ASP A 150 -1.90 -3.55 -0.53
C ASP A 150 -2.78 -3.86 -1.77
N CYS A 151 -2.88 -2.89 -2.65
CA CYS A 151 -3.72 -2.98 -3.85
C CYS A 151 -2.89 -2.81 -5.13
N TRP A 152 -2.74 -3.91 -5.88
CA TRP A 152 -2.02 -3.93 -7.15
C TRP A 152 -2.70 -3.16 -8.29
N MET A 153 -3.98 -2.82 -8.14
CA MET A 153 -4.71 -2.09 -9.16
C MET A 153 -4.10 -0.71 -9.44
N SER A 154 -3.68 0.01 -8.40
CA SER A 154 -3.01 1.31 -8.57
C SER A 154 -1.63 1.20 -9.18
N TRP A 155 -0.88 0.13 -8.84
CA TRP A 155 0.40 -0.16 -9.46
C TRP A 155 0.25 -0.42 -10.97
N ASN A 156 -0.70 -1.29 -11.34
CA ASN A 156 -1.01 -1.61 -12.74
C ASN A 156 -1.44 -0.37 -13.54
N ALA A 157 -2.34 0.44 -12.97
CA ALA A 157 -2.85 1.63 -13.65
C ALA A 157 -1.73 2.66 -13.86
N ALA A 158 -0.90 2.91 -12.85
CA ALA A 158 0.24 3.80 -12.95
C ALA A 158 1.26 3.31 -13.98
N LYS A 159 1.61 2.01 -13.97
CA LYS A 159 2.49 1.39 -14.97
C LYS A 159 1.95 1.61 -16.39
N ARG A 160 0.66 1.40 -16.59
CA ARG A 160 0.02 1.58 -17.91
C ARG A 160 0.07 3.03 -18.37
N ALA A 161 -0.12 3.99 -17.46
CA ALA A 161 0.02 5.41 -17.80
C ALA A 161 1.45 5.76 -18.24
N ILE A 162 2.47 5.22 -17.57
CA ILE A 162 3.88 5.37 -17.97
C ILE A 162 4.10 4.82 -19.37
N GLU A 163 3.63 3.60 -19.65
CA GLU A 163 3.74 2.96 -20.97
C GLU A 163 3.00 3.76 -22.07
N TRP A 164 2.00 4.56 -21.70
CA TRP A 164 1.31 5.46 -22.63
C TRP A 164 1.96 6.84 -22.76
N GLY A 165 3.17 6.99 -22.18
CA GLY A 165 4.01 8.18 -22.33
C GLY A 165 3.70 9.32 -21.36
N TYR A 166 2.98 9.09 -20.27
CA TYR A 166 2.86 10.08 -19.20
C TYR A 166 4.17 10.13 -18.41
N GLY A 167 4.81 11.31 -18.38
CA GLY A 167 6.17 11.49 -17.85
C GLY A 167 6.21 11.83 -16.36
N THR A 168 5.11 12.33 -15.80
CA THR A 168 5.02 12.71 -14.37
C THR A 168 3.96 11.87 -13.66
N VAL A 169 4.28 10.57 -13.52
CA VAL A 169 3.43 9.61 -12.82
C VAL A 169 3.90 9.48 -11.37
N LEU A 170 2.98 9.66 -10.44
CA LEU A 170 3.16 9.44 -9.02
C LEU A 170 2.30 8.26 -8.59
N TRP A 171 2.82 7.46 -7.68
CA TRP A 171 2.09 6.33 -7.14
C TRP A 171 2.02 6.43 -5.61
N TYR A 172 0.82 6.28 -5.06
CA TYR A 172 0.55 6.36 -3.63
C TYR A 172 0.05 5.00 -3.10
N PRO A 173 0.98 4.08 -2.73
CA PRO A 173 0.64 2.73 -2.28
C PRO A 173 -0.19 2.65 -0.99
N PRO A 174 -0.10 3.59 0.00
CA PRO A 174 -0.97 3.55 1.18
C PRO A 174 -2.46 3.71 0.86
N GLY A 175 -2.80 4.32 -0.27
CA GLY A 175 -4.17 4.47 -0.73
C GLY A 175 -5.09 5.25 0.21
N ALA A 176 -6.40 5.14 -0.01
CA ALA A 176 -7.40 5.80 0.82
C ALA A 176 -7.31 5.38 2.30
N ASP A 177 -6.91 4.13 2.58
CA ASP A 177 -6.75 3.63 3.95
C ASP A 177 -5.61 4.36 4.68
N GLY A 178 -4.46 4.56 4.00
CA GLY A 178 -3.33 5.31 4.55
C GLY A 178 -3.67 6.78 4.79
N TRP A 179 -4.47 7.37 3.91
CA TRP A 179 -4.97 8.73 4.02
C TRP A 179 -5.91 8.87 5.23
N GLU A 180 -6.89 7.98 5.38
CA GLU A 180 -7.80 7.95 6.52
C GLU A 180 -7.08 7.71 7.85
N LYS A 181 -6.09 6.80 7.86
CA LYS A 181 -5.25 6.54 9.04
C LYS A 181 -4.48 7.77 9.51
N ALA A 182 -4.11 8.66 8.59
CA ALA A 182 -3.50 9.95 8.88
C ALA A 182 -4.50 11.01 9.35
N LYS A 183 -5.79 10.64 9.54
CA LYS A 183 -6.87 11.55 9.96
C LYS A 183 -7.18 12.65 8.95
N LEU A 184 -6.90 12.40 7.69
CA LEU A 184 -7.22 13.30 6.57
C LEU A 184 -8.64 13.02 6.06
N PRO A 185 -9.32 14.03 5.46
CA PRO A 185 -10.72 13.90 5.08
C PRO A 185 -10.92 12.93 3.91
N LEU A 186 -12.08 12.25 3.90
CA LEU A 186 -12.60 11.50 2.76
C LEU A 186 -13.92 12.11 2.30
N ALA A 187 -14.25 11.99 1.03
CA ALA A 187 -15.52 12.41 0.44
C ALA A 187 -16.15 11.26 -0.37
N GLU A 188 -17.47 11.27 -0.46
CA GLU A 188 -18.18 10.34 -1.35
C GLU A 188 -17.91 10.68 -2.82
N ASN A 189 -17.68 9.65 -3.61
CA ASN A 189 -17.37 9.79 -5.03
C ASN A 189 -18.13 8.77 -5.88
N ARG A 190 -18.24 9.07 -7.17
CA ARG A 190 -18.86 8.21 -8.19
C ARG A 190 -17.89 7.97 -9.33
N PRO A 191 -18.03 6.86 -10.09
CA PRO A 191 -17.18 6.61 -11.23
C PRO A 191 -17.21 7.76 -12.23
N TYR A 192 -16.03 8.23 -12.62
CA TYR A 192 -15.84 9.35 -13.52
C TYR A 192 -16.26 8.97 -14.94
N GLY A 193 -17.14 9.78 -15.55
CA GLY A 193 -17.58 9.59 -16.94
C GLY A 193 -18.45 8.35 -17.18
N MET A 194 -18.95 7.72 -16.10
CA MET A 194 -19.92 6.61 -16.16
C MET A 194 -21.29 7.09 -15.63
N GLU A 195 -21.76 8.26 -16.07
CA GLU A 195 -23.09 8.72 -15.75
C GLU A 195 -24.12 7.86 -16.53
N ASN A 196 -25.06 7.24 -15.77
CA ASN A 196 -26.20 6.49 -16.33
C ASN A 196 -27.21 7.44 -16.97
#